data_ba777f9adf411990c5ca2b90d9f9dda7
#
_entry.id   ba777f9adf411990c5ca2b90d9f9dda7
#
_cell.length_a   1.000
_cell.length_b   1.000
_cell.length_c   1.000
_cell.angle_alpha   90.00
_cell.angle_beta   90.00
_cell.angle_gamma   90.00
#
_symmetry.space_group_name_H-M   'P 1'
#
loop_
_entity.id
_entity.type
_entity.pdbx_description
1 polymer ?
#
loop_
_entity_poly.entity_id
_entity_poly.type
_entity_poly.pdbx_seq_one_letter_code
_entity_poly.pdbx_strand_id
1 'polypeptide(L)'
;MPEQGSIPALDPSSLAPRTSAVAKVWNAKKSAIIIAVVLVIALAAAGSGFTVLQRRDSSQMAFDACQQAITINQKSVTRLKKTVESTTSATQTAADAVADPQTIDNLKAAIDKVGDVKQAENSCSPDAEADQNLAADAAITEQTRALGSKNEAILDANDAVASSKARKDALNAKQALGDQLEQLQSVSTSSAVSSADLQTRKQYSDALNMTQQLLLSDQIMSAAIYQSASQQLQAAVDKVNQSALQQQQ
;
A
#
# COMPACT_ATOMS: atom_id res chain seq x y z
N MET A 1 6.38 19.65 -45.06
CA MET A 1 6.95 20.15 -43.80
C MET A 1 6.23 19.40 -42.67
N PRO A 2 6.86 18.47 -41.97
CA PRO A 2 6.25 17.84 -40.81
C PRO A 2 6.44 18.74 -39.57
N GLU A 3 5.36 18.92 -38.82
CA GLU A 3 5.35 19.67 -37.56
C GLU A 3 6.34 19.07 -36.58
N GLN A 4 7.25 19.91 -36.10
CA GLN A 4 8.14 19.60 -34.97
C GLN A 4 7.32 19.48 -33.70
N GLY A 5 7.03 18.25 -33.28
CA GLY A 5 6.48 17.98 -31.97
C GLY A 5 7.47 18.40 -30.87
N SER A 6 7.21 19.55 -30.27
CA SER A 6 7.94 20.02 -29.08
C SER A 6 7.74 19.00 -27.95
N ILE A 7 8.82 18.35 -27.52
CA ILE A 7 8.82 17.53 -26.32
C ILE A 7 8.65 18.51 -25.14
N PRO A 8 7.62 18.35 -24.30
CA PRO A 8 7.48 19.20 -23.13
C PRO A 8 8.69 18.98 -22.20
N ALA A 9 9.39 20.08 -21.89
CA ALA A 9 10.42 20.07 -20.85
C ALA A 9 9.78 19.59 -19.55
N LEU A 10 10.36 18.59 -18.89
CA LEU A 10 9.94 18.17 -17.58
C LEU A 10 10.21 19.33 -16.61
N ASP A 11 9.13 19.92 -16.09
CA ASP A 11 9.20 20.93 -15.05
C ASP A 11 9.82 20.29 -13.81
N PRO A 12 10.98 20.74 -13.31
CA PRO A 12 11.60 20.19 -12.12
C PRO A 12 10.71 20.28 -10.86
N SER A 13 9.69 21.17 -10.87
CA SER A 13 8.66 21.22 -9.83
C SER A 13 7.70 20.04 -9.86
N SER A 14 7.61 19.27 -10.94
CA SER A 14 6.79 18.06 -11.01
C SER A 14 7.43 16.83 -10.32
N LEU A 15 8.70 16.91 -9.97
CA LEU A 15 9.47 15.88 -9.25
C LEU A 15 9.34 15.99 -7.74
N ALA A 16 8.61 17.00 -7.21
CA ALA A 16 8.34 17.08 -5.79
C ALA A 16 7.51 15.85 -5.33
N PRO A 17 7.90 15.18 -4.25
CA PRO A 17 7.25 13.96 -3.80
C PRO A 17 5.80 14.26 -3.37
N ARG A 18 4.83 13.87 -4.18
CA ARG A 18 3.39 13.86 -3.84
C ARG A 18 3.03 12.78 -2.81
N THR A 19 4.02 12.20 -2.14
CA THR A 19 3.84 11.05 -1.23
C THR A 19 3.15 11.38 0.08
N SER A 20 3.12 12.66 0.51
CA SER A 20 2.49 13.03 1.79
C SER A 20 0.95 13.09 1.74
N ALA A 21 0.35 13.32 0.57
CA ALA A 21 -1.10 13.47 0.46
C ALA A 21 -1.83 12.12 0.40
N VAL A 22 -1.25 11.11 -0.25
CA VAL A 22 -1.88 9.78 -0.39
C VAL A 22 -1.84 9.02 0.93
N ALA A 23 -0.74 9.07 1.67
CA ALA A 23 -0.63 8.44 2.99
C ALA A 23 -1.58 9.09 4.02
N LYS A 24 -1.74 10.42 3.95
CA LYS A 24 -2.62 11.16 4.86
C LYS A 24 -4.11 10.91 4.59
N VAL A 25 -4.50 10.76 3.31
CA VAL A 25 -5.88 10.45 2.91
C VAL A 25 -6.24 9.00 3.25
N TRP A 26 -5.29 8.07 3.15
CA TRP A 26 -5.54 6.67 3.51
C TRP A 26 -5.73 6.49 5.01
N ASN A 27 -4.88 7.13 5.83
CA ASN A 27 -5.04 7.09 7.28
C ASN A 27 -6.35 7.76 7.74
N ALA A 28 -6.77 8.86 7.09
CA ALA A 28 -8.04 9.52 7.39
C ALA A 28 -9.27 8.64 7.07
N LYS A 29 -9.23 7.85 5.98
CA LYS A 29 -10.31 6.90 5.64
C LYS A 29 -10.35 5.69 6.60
N LYS A 30 -9.19 5.15 7.01
CA LYS A 30 -9.12 4.09 8.02
C LYS A 30 -9.70 4.57 9.37
N SER A 31 -9.32 5.78 9.81
CA SER A 31 -9.87 6.39 11.05
C SER A 31 -11.37 6.65 10.98
N ALA A 32 -11.90 7.07 9.83
CA ALA A 32 -13.34 7.33 9.68
C ALA A 32 -14.18 6.05 9.77
N ILE A 33 -13.67 4.92 9.28
CA ILE A 33 -14.36 3.62 9.37
C ILE A 33 -14.35 3.10 10.82
N ILE A 34 -13.23 3.25 11.53
CA ILE A 34 -13.12 2.84 12.94
C ILE A 34 -14.04 3.70 13.81
N ILE A 35 -14.11 5.01 13.58
CA ILE A 35 -14.98 5.93 14.30
C ILE A 35 -16.46 5.60 14.04
N ALA A 36 -16.85 5.23 12.81
CA ALA A 36 -18.22 4.85 12.49
C ALA A 36 -18.66 3.55 13.20
N VAL A 37 -17.76 2.57 13.34
CA VAL A 37 -18.06 1.32 14.07
C VAL A 37 -18.15 1.58 15.58
N VAL A 38 -17.27 2.42 16.14
CA VAL A 38 -17.29 2.77 17.58
C VAL A 38 -18.51 3.63 17.91
N LEU A 39 -18.94 4.55 17.01
CA LEU A 39 -20.14 5.38 17.24
C LEU A 39 -21.44 4.57 17.22
N VAL A 40 -21.55 3.52 16.41
CA VAL A 40 -22.72 2.62 16.42
C VAL A 40 -22.77 1.83 17.74
N ILE A 41 -21.62 1.46 18.32
CA ILE A 41 -21.54 0.78 19.63
C ILE A 41 -21.87 1.74 20.77
N ALA A 42 -21.42 3.01 20.69
CA ALA A 42 -21.65 4.01 21.76
C ALA A 42 -23.12 4.50 21.80
N LEU A 43 -23.84 4.52 20.69
CA LEU A 43 -25.27 4.91 20.66
C LEU A 43 -26.21 3.85 21.25
N ALA A 44 -25.76 2.58 21.32
CA ALA A 44 -26.51 1.53 22.01
C ALA A 44 -26.40 1.62 23.56
N ALA A 45 -25.37 2.31 24.08
CA ALA A 45 -25.13 2.41 25.52
C ALA A 45 -25.78 3.64 26.21
N ALA A 46 -26.36 4.58 25.46
CA ALA A 46 -26.82 5.86 26.01
C ALA A 46 -28.34 5.92 26.37
N GLY A 47 -29.03 4.81 26.36
CA GLY A 47 -30.50 4.76 26.54
C GLY A 47 -31.01 4.20 27.87
N SER A 48 -30.37 4.46 29.01
CA SER A 48 -30.85 3.99 30.33
C SER A 48 -31.59 5.08 31.09
N GLY A 49 -32.91 5.09 30.95
CA GLY A 49 -33.76 5.92 31.78
C GLY A 49 -35.24 5.80 31.49
N PHE A 50 -35.87 4.65 31.74
CA PHE A 50 -37.34 4.59 31.86
C PHE A 50 -37.79 3.41 32.74
N THR A 51 -38.78 3.64 33.58
CA THR A 51 -39.18 2.85 34.72
C THR A 51 -40.20 1.75 34.41
N VAL A 52 -40.10 0.64 35.14
CA VAL A 52 -41.04 -0.39 35.63
C VAL A 52 -42.10 -1.06 34.74
N LEU A 53 -42.62 -0.48 33.69
CA LEU A 53 -43.44 -1.22 32.67
C LEU A 53 -42.61 -2.01 31.68
N GLN A 54 -41.28 -1.87 31.75
CA GLN A 54 -40.31 -2.24 30.73
C GLN A 54 -39.53 -3.55 30.98
N ARG A 55 -39.81 -4.37 31.95
CA ARG A 55 -39.03 -5.61 32.15
C ARG A 55 -39.10 -6.57 30.96
N ARG A 56 -40.25 -6.64 30.26
CA ARG A 56 -40.36 -7.43 29.03
C ARG A 56 -39.64 -6.77 27.86
N ASP A 57 -39.77 -5.46 27.73
CA ASP A 57 -39.09 -4.70 26.67
C ASP A 57 -37.58 -4.69 26.85
N SER A 58 -37.06 -4.63 28.09
CA SER A 58 -35.61 -4.65 28.35
C SER A 58 -34.96 -6.00 28.05
N SER A 59 -35.63 -7.12 28.36
CA SER A 59 -35.10 -8.47 28.07
C SER A 59 -35.09 -8.71 26.55
N GLN A 60 -36.15 -8.27 25.85
CA GLN A 60 -36.20 -8.38 24.39
C GLN A 60 -35.11 -7.52 23.71
N MET A 61 -34.92 -6.26 24.15
CA MET A 61 -33.86 -5.40 23.63
C MET A 61 -32.47 -5.97 23.88
N ALA A 62 -32.22 -6.54 25.07
CA ALA A 62 -30.94 -7.18 25.40
C ALA A 62 -30.69 -8.44 24.53
N PHE A 63 -31.74 -9.22 24.28
CA PHE A 63 -31.69 -10.38 23.39
C PHE A 63 -31.38 -9.95 21.94
N ASP A 64 -32.05 -8.93 21.40
CA ASP A 64 -31.85 -8.42 20.06
C ASP A 64 -30.45 -7.85 19.88
N ALA A 65 -29.92 -7.12 20.89
CA ALA A 65 -28.54 -6.62 20.89
C ALA A 65 -27.52 -7.78 20.84
N CYS A 66 -27.73 -8.81 21.68
CA CYS A 66 -26.88 -9.99 21.70
C CYS A 66 -26.89 -10.73 20.34
N GLN A 67 -28.07 -10.90 19.70
CA GLN A 67 -28.18 -11.50 18.37
C GLN A 67 -27.46 -10.65 17.28
N GLN A 68 -27.55 -9.34 17.42
CA GLN A 68 -26.78 -8.44 16.55
C GLN A 68 -25.28 -8.61 16.71
N ALA A 69 -24.80 -8.73 17.96
CA ALA A 69 -23.37 -8.98 18.24
C ALA A 69 -22.88 -10.31 17.62
N ILE A 70 -23.69 -11.39 17.70
CA ILE A 70 -23.40 -12.65 17.00
C ILE A 70 -23.25 -12.44 15.48
N THR A 71 -24.19 -11.71 14.89
CA THR A 71 -24.15 -11.43 13.44
C THR A 71 -22.89 -10.65 13.04
N ILE A 72 -22.50 -9.66 13.85
CA ILE A 72 -21.27 -8.87 13.62
C ILE A 72 -20.04 -9.77 13.80
N ASN A 73 -20.02 -10.63 14.81
CA ASN A 73 -18.93 -11.60 15.05
C ASN A 73 -18.76 -12.54 13.86
N GLN A 74 -19.84 -13.12 13.34
CA GLN A 74 -19.81 -14.01 12.17
C GLN A 74 -19.23 -13.30 10.92
N LYS A 75 -19.62 -12.04 10.71
CA LYS A 75 -19.04 -11.22 9.63
C LYS A 75 -17.55 -10.97 9.84
N SER A 76 -17.12 -10.74 11.07
CA SER A 76 -15.72 -10.50 11.43
C SER A 76 -14.88 -11.77 11.22
N VAL A 77 -15.39 -12.94 11.62
CA VAL A 77 -14.78 -14.25 11.35
C VAL A 77 -14.62 -14.47 9.84
N THR A 78 -15.67 -14.22 9.08
CA THR A 78 -15.65 -14.40 7.61
C THR A 78 -14.62 -13.45 6.96
N ARG A 79 -14.58 -12.19 7.42
CA ARG A 79 -13.60 -11.21 6.94
C ARG A 79 -12.18 -11.67 7.24
N LEU A 80 -11.91 -12.08 8.47
CA LEU A 80 -10.57 -12.53 8.88
C LEU A 80 -10.12 -13.74 8.06
N LYS A 81 -10.98 -14.75 7.86
CA LYS A 81 -10.68 -15.90 7.00
C LYS A 81 -10.32 -15.47 5.58
N LYS A 82 -11.13 -14.59 4.99
CA LYS A 82 -10.87 -14.04 3.65
C LYS A 82 -9.55 -13.26 3.58
N THR A 83 -9.23 -12.49 4.63
CA THR A 83 -7.94 -11.78 4.70
C THR A 83 -6.78 -12.76 4.74
N VAL A 84 -6.83 -13.81 5.58
CA VAL A 84 -5.81 -14.86 5.61
C VAL A 84 -5.65 -15.50 4.23
N GLU A 85 -6.74 -15.93 3.59
CA GLU A 85 -6.70 -16.54 2.26
C GLU A 85 -6.04 -15.63 1.22
N SER A 86 -6.44 -14.34 1.19
CA SER A 86 -5.92 -13.38 0.20
C SER A 86 -4.47 -12.98 0.45
N THR A 87 -3.95 -13.09 1.68
CA THR A 87 -2.59 -12.68 2.02
C THR A 87 -1.61 -13.86 2.08
N THR A 88 -2.11 -15.10 2.10
CA THR A 88 -1.25 -16.31 2.17
C THR A 88 -0.24 -16.37 1.02
N SER A 89 -0.60 -15.96 -0.20
CA SER A 89 0.33 -15.93 -1.33
C SER A 89 1.53 -15.01 -1.09
N ALA A 90 1.37 -13.93 -0.36
CA ALA A 90 2.48 -13.01 -0.04
C ALA A 90 3.52 -13.64 0.90
N THR A 91 3.15 -14.66 1.69
CA THR A 91 4.10 -15.41 2.52
C THR A 91 5.05 -16.29 1.72
N GLN A 92 4.73 -16.56 0.45
CA GLN A 92 5.54 -17.35 -0.48
C GLN A 92 6.49 -16.47 -1.30
N THR A 93 6.50 -15.14 -1.07
CA THR A 93 7.43 -14.23 -1.73
C THR A 93 8.86 -14.66 -1.38
N ALA A 94 9.71 -14.75 -2.40
CA ALA A 94 11.12 -15.11 -2.20
C ALA A 94 11.85 -14.00 -1.41
N ALA A 95 12.76 -14.39 -0.53
CA ALA A 95 13.48 -13.44 0.34
C ALA A 95 14.30 -12.40 -0.43
N ASP A 96 14.81 -12.75 -1.60
CA ASP A 96 15.57 -11.86 -2.49
C ASP A 96 14.68 -10.92 -3.31
N ALA A 97 13.38 -11.18 -3.38
CA ALA A 97 12.39 -10.32 -4.06
C ALA A 97 11.92 -9.13 -3.20
N VAL A 98 12.35 -9.04 -1.95
CA VAL A 98 12.02 -7.95 -1.03
C VAL A 98 13.29 -7.25 -0.53
N ALA A 99 13.18 -5.99 -0.13
CA ALA A 99 14.32 -5.25 0.44
C ALA A 99 14.60 -5.65 1.91
N ASP A 100 13.55 -6.11 2.60
CA ASP A 100 13.62 -6.57 3.99
C ASP A 100 12.87 -7.91 4.13
N PRO A 101 13.58 -9.04 4.17
CA PRO A 101 13.00 -10.38 4.33
C PRO A 101 12.19 -10.56 5.63
N GLN A 102 12.52 -9.81 6.68
CA GLN A 102 11.80 -9.88 7.96
C GLN A 102 10.30 -9.55 7.81
N THR A 103 9.93 -8.77 6.79
CA THR A 103 8.51 -8.46 6.52
C THR A 103 7.68 -9.70 6.18
N ILE A 104 8.28 -10.68 5.50
CA ILE A 104 7.63 -11.96 5.17
C ILE A 104 7.42 -12.79 6.44
N ASP A 105 8.42 -12.85 7.31
CA ASP A 105 8.34 -13.60 8.56
C ASP A 105 7.32 -12.96 9.51
N ASN A 106 7.24 -11.64 9.54
CA ASN A 106 6.22 -10.92 10.31
C ASN A 106 4.81 -11.23 9.80
N LEU A 107 4.61 -11.32 8.48
CA LEU A 107 3.32 -11.70 7.91
C LEU A 107 2.96 -13.15 8.26
N LYS A 108 3.90 -14.09 8.15
CA LYS A 108 3.68 -15.48 8.58
C LYS A 108 3.28 -15.54 10.05
N ALA A 109 4.02 -14.85 10.91
CA ALA A 109 3.74 -14.79 12.34
C ALA A 109 2.38 -14.15 12.66
N ALA A 110 1.94 -13.14 11.88
CA ALA A 110 0.62 -12.54 12.03
C ALA A 110 -0.49 -13.53 11.64
N ILE A 111 -0.31 -14.30 10.57
CA ILE A 111 -1.25 -15.34 10.13
C ILE A 111 -1.29 -16.49 11.15
N ASP A 112 -0.14 -16.96 11.63
CA ASP A 112 -0.06 -18.06 12.60
C ASP A 112 -0.73 -17.70 13.94
N LYS A 113 -0.66 -16.43 14.37
CA LYS A 113 -1.35 -15.94 15.56
C LYS A 113 -2.88 -15.94 15.45
N VAL A 114 -3.41 -16.09 14.24
CA VAL A 114 -4.87 -16.22 14.06
C VAL A 114 -5.38 -17.49 14.74
N GLY A 115 -4.66 -18.60 14.55
CA GLY A 115 -5.05 -19.92 15.06
C GLY A 115 -6.41 -20.37 14.53
N ASP A 116 -7.06 -21.25 15.26
CA ASP A 116 -8.42 -21.69 14.93
C ASP A 116 -9.42 -20.58 15.26
N VAL A 117 -9.91 -19.92 14.21
CA VAL A 117 -10.95 -18.89 14.33
C VAL A 117 -12.30 -19.56 14.49
N LYS A 118 -12.82 -19.55 15.71
CA LYS A 118 -14.18 -20.02 16.02
C LYS A 118 -15.14 -18.81 16.06
N GLN A 119 -16.36 -19.07 15.60
CA GLN A 119 -17.46 -18.13 15.82
C GLN A 119 -17.81 -18.10 17.30
N ALA A 120 -18.35 -16.98 17.76
CA ALA A 120 -18.91 -16.92 19.09
C ALA A 120 -20.04 -17.96 19.22
N GLU A 121 -20.06 -18.67 20.34
CA GLU A 121 -21.19 -19.56 20.66
C GLU A 121 -22.44 -18.72 20.83
N ASN A 122 -23.58 -19.24 20.37
CA ASN A 122 -24.85 -18.57 20.58
C ASN A 122 -25.28 -18.75 22.02
N SER A 123 -24.86 -17.81 22.87
CA SER A 123 -25.23 -17.74 24.28
C SER A 123 -26.42 -16.82 24.55
N CYS A 124 -27.02 -16.23 23.51
CA CYS A 124 -28.19 -15.38 23.63
C CYS A 124 -29.46 -16.24 23.70
N SER A 125 -30.33 -15.98 24.65
CA SER A 125 -31.60 -16.69 24.81
C SER A 125 -32.76 -15.71 25.02
N PRO A 126 -33.90 -15.91 24.35
CA PRO A 126 -35.08 -15.07 24.55
C PRO A 126 -35.69 -15.23 25.98
N ASP A 127 -35.39 -16.38 26.61
CA ASP A 127 -35.89 -16.69 27.98
C ASP A 127 -34.91 -16.26 29.08
N ALA A 128 -33.71 -15.76 28.69
CA ALA A 128 -32.72 -15.28 29.64
C ALA A 128 -33.09 -13.88 30.20
N GLU A 129 -32.63 -13.62 31.43
CA GLU A 129 -32.71 -12.27 31.96
C GLU A 129 -31.88 -11.27 31.16
N ALA A 130 -32.27 -9.99 31.18
CA ALA A 130 -31.58 -8.93 30.41
C ALA A 130 -30.09 -8.90 30.72
N ASP A 131 -29.68 -9.02 31.98
CA ASP A 131 -28.28 -8.99 32.40
C ASP A 131 -27.47 -10.14 31.84
N GLN A 132 -28.06 -11.33 31.63
CA GLN A 132 -27.39 -12.48 31.02
C GLN A 132 -27.14 -12.24 29.53
N ASN A 133 -28.12 -11.71 28.79
CA ASN A 133 -27.97 -11.37 27.39
C ASN A 133 -26.96 -10.21 27.19
N LEU A 134 -26.94 -9.22 28.09
CA LEU A 134 -25.95 -8.13 28.06
C LEU A 134 -24.53 -8.64 28.34
N ALA A 135 -24.37 -9.59 29.29
CA ALA A 135 -23.06 -10.21 29.52
C ALA A 135 -22.57 -11.02 28.30
N ALA A 136 -23.46 -11.76 27.66
CA ALA A 136 -23.17 -12.48 26.43
C ALA A 136 -22.78 -11.53 25.29
N ASP A 137 -23.54 -10.44 25.09
CA ASP A 137 -23.22 -9.38 24.12
C ASP A 137 -21.83 -8.79 24.35
N ALA A 138 -21.50 -8.44 25.60
CA ALA A 138 -20.19 -7.90 25.95
C ALA A 138 -19.05 -8.88 25.63
N ALA A 139 -19.21 -10.17 25.93
CA ALA A 139 -18.22 -11.21 25.62
C ALA A 139 -18.03 -11.39 24.09
N ILE A 140 -19.13 -11.43 23.32
CA ILE A 140 -19.10 -11.53 21.86
C ILE A 140 -18.47 -10.29 21.24
N THR A 141 -18.78 -9.12 21.78
CA THR A 141 -18.18 -7.84 21.32
C THR A 141 -16.67 -7.81 21.55
N GLU A 142 -16.19 -8.29 22.70
CA GLU A 142 -14.75 -8.37 22.97
C GLU A 142 -14.05 -9.36 22.05
N GLN A 143 -14.65 -10.53 21.81
CA GLN A 143 -14.14 -11.48 20.81
C GLN A 143 -14.08 -10.85 19.41
N THR A 144 -15.12 -10.10 19.03
CA THR A 144 -15.18 -9.41 17.75
C THR A 144 -14.06 -8.36 17.62
N ARG A 145 -13.79 -7.63 18.70
CA ARG A 145 -12.67 -6.68 18.75
C ARG A 145 -11.32 -7.39 18.57
N ALA A 146 -11.11 -8.51 19.25
CA ALA A 146 -9.89 -9.31 19.11
C ALA A 146 -9.72 -9.82 17.67
N LEU A 147 -10.79 -10.26 16.99
CA LEU A 147 -10.77 -10.63 15.58
C LEU A 147 -10.40 -9.43 14.69
N GLY A 148 -10.94 -8.26 14.98
CA GLY A 148 -10.60 -7.01 14.30
C GLY A 148 -9.11 -6.67 14.38
N SER A 149 -8.53 -6.72 15.59
CA SER A 149 -7.10 -6.48 15.78
C SER A 149 -6.21 -7.49 15.06
N LYS A 150 -6.59 -8.76 15.02
CA LYS A 150 -5.87 -9.79 14.24
C LYS A 150 -5.92 -9.48 12.74
N ASN A 151 -7.09 -9.09 12.24
CA ASN A 151 -7.27 -8.72 10.83
C ASN A 151 -6.41 -7.52 10.44
N GLU A 152 -6.35 -6.48 11.26
CA GLU A 152 -5.49 -5.31 11.05
C GLU A 152 -4.01 -5.70 11.05
N ALA A 153 -3.57 -6.51 12.00
CA ALA A 153 -2.18 -6.95 12.07
C ALA A 153 -1.73 -7.70 10.79
N ILE A 154 -2.61 -8.54 10.21
CA ILE A 154 -2.31 -9.22 8.93
C ILE A 154 -2.24 -8.22 7.78
N LEU A 155 -3.18 -7.28 7.70
CA LEU A 155 -3.18 -6.28 6.63
C LEU A 155 -1.95 -5.38 6.70
N ASP A 156 -1.57 -4.91 7.89
CA ASP A 156 -0.38 -4.09 8.08
C ASP A 156 0.90 -4.86 7.72
N ALA A 157 0.99 -6.13 8.10
CA ALA A 157 2.12 -6.98 7.75
C ALA A 157 2.18 -7.26 6.24
N ASN A 158 1.04 -7.46 5.57
CA ASN A 158 0.97 -7.63 4.12
C ASN A 158 1.37 -6.34 3.38
N ASP A 159 0.93 -5.18 3.85
CA ASP A 159 1.33 -3.88 3.31
C ASP A 159 2.84 -3.63 3.48
N ALA A 160 3.44 -4.13 4.58
CA ALA A 160 4.88 -4.09 4.79
C ALA A 160 5.63 -4.94 3.76
N VAL A 161 5.15 -6.16 3.43
CA VAL A 161 5.73 -7.00 2.37
C VAL A 161 5.64 -6.30 1.02
N ALA A 162 4.47 -5.75 0.67
CA ALA A 162 4.28 -5.03 -0.59
C ALA A 162 5.20 -3.81 -0.70
N SER A 163 5.36 -3.05 0.38
CA SER A 163 6.25 -1.89 0.45
C SER A 163 7.73 -2.30 0.32
N SER A 164 8.11 -3.40 0.99
CA SER A 164 9.46 -3.97 0.91
C SER A 164 9.79 -4.45 -0.50
N LYS A 165 8.84 -5.09 -1.19
CA LYS A 165 8.97 -5.49 -2.58
C LYS A 165 9.14 -4.28 -3.50
N ALA A 166 8.28 -3.27 -3.37
CA ALA A 166 8.37 -2.05 -4.17
C ALA A 166 9.71 -1.33 -3.98
N ARG A 167 10.26 -1.35 -2.74
CA ARG A 167 11.60 -0.82 -2.46
C ARG A 167 12.69 -1.64 -3.13
N LYS A 168 12.60 -2.96 -3.16
CA LYS A 168 13.54 -3.84 -3.86
C LYS A 168 13.52 -3.57 -5.36
N ASP A 169 12.33 -3.47 -5.96
CA ASP A 169 12.16 -3.15 -7.37
C ASP A 169 12.79 -1.78 -7.71
N ALA A 170 12.62 -0.79 -6.82
CA ALA A 170 13.23 0.53 -6.98
C ALA A 170 14.77 0.50 -6.89
N LEU A 171 15.31 -0.28 -5.94
CA LEU A 171 16.77 -0.47 -5.82
C LEU A 171 17.36 -1.14 -7.06
N ASN A 172 16.71 -2.18 -7.56
CA ASN A 172 17.13 -2.88 -8.77
C ASN A 172 17.08 -1.94 -10.00
N ALA A 173 16.03 -1.13 -10.12
CA ALA A 173 15.91 -0.15 -11.19
C ALA A 173 16.96 0.97 -11.08
N LYS A 174 17.27 1.43 -9.86
CA LYS A 174 18.35 2.39 -9.60
C LYS A 174 19.71 1.83 -10.04
N GLN A 175 19.98 0.58 -9.69
CA GLN A 175 21.22 -0.10 -10.08
C GLN A 175 21.30 -0.25 -11.60
N ALA A 176 20.26 -0.75 -12.26
CA ALA A 176 20.22 -0.91 -13.70
C ALA A 176 20.45 0.42 -14.44
N LEU A 177 19.89 1.53 -13.91
CA LEU A 177 20.15 2.86 -14.45
C LEU A 177 21.62 3.29 -14.27
N GLY A 178 22.23 2.95 -13.13
CA GLY A 178 23.63 3.19 -12.87
C GLY A 178 24.54 2.44 -13.87
N ASP A 179 24.28 1.15 -14.05
CA ASP A 179 25.02 0.29 -15.00
C ASP A 179 24.86 0.82 -16.45
N GLN A 180 23.67 1.27 -16.84
CA GLN A 180 23.42 1.88 -18.13
C GLN A 180 24.19 3.20 -18.29
N LEU A 181 24.19 4.06 -17.27
CA LEU A 181 24.94 5.32 -17.30
C LEU A 181 26.46 5.07 -17.51
N GLU A 182 27.00 4.10 -16.80
CA GLU A 182 28.42 3.72 -16.92
C GLU A 182 28.76 3.24 -18.35
N GLN A 183 27.91 2.38 -18.92
CA GLN A 183 28.07 1.95 -20.32
C GLN A 183 28.01 3.13 -21.30
N LEU A 184 27.12 4.09 -21.08
CA LEU A 184 26.93 5.23 -21.98
C LEU A 184 27.97 6.33 -21.77
N GLN A 185 28.67 6.40 -20.65
CA GLN A 185 29.82 7.29 -20.48
C GLN A 185 30.93 6.97 -21.48
N SER A 186 31.12 5.71 -21.84
CA SER A 186 32.06 5.33 -22.90
C SER A 186 31.64 5.86 -24.28
N VAL A 187 30.35 6.03 -24.52
CA VAL A 187 29.78 6.60 -25.77
C VAL A 187 29.97 8.12 -25.79
N SER A 188 29.99 8.80 -24.65
CA SER A 188 30.15 10.27 -24.58
C SER A 188 31.45 10.79 -25.18
N THR A 189 32.47 9.93 -25.20
CA THR A 189 33.78 10.21 -25.83
C THR A 189 33.85 9.74 -27.31
N SER A 190 32.75 9.18 -27.83
CA SER A 190 32.72 8.67 -29.21
C SER A 190 32.69 9.78 -30.24
N SER A 191 33.13 9.45 -31.46
CA SER A 191 33.02 10.34 -32.60
C SER A 191 31.57 10.71 -32.93
N ALA A 192 30.58 9.90 -32.55
CA ALA A 192 29.16 10.16 -32.76
C ALA A 192 28.70 11.42 -32.02
N VAL A 193 29.10 11.59 -30.75
CA VAL A 193 28.72 12.79 -29.97
C VAL A 193 29.37 14.04 -30.55
N SER A 194 30.65 13.98 -30.95
CA SER A 194 31.34 15.13 -31.54
C SER A 194 30.78 15.52 -32.91
N SER A 195 30.27 14.56 -33.67
CA SER A 195 29.69 14.77 -34.99
C SER A 195 28.20 15.17 -35.00
N ALA A 196 27.49 14.96 -33.89
CA ALA A 196 26.08 15.35 -33.76
C ALA A 196 25.90 16.88 -33.72
N ASP A 197 24.74 17.37 -34.11
CA ASP A 197 24.41 18.80 -34.03
C ASP A 197 24.39 19.30 -32.57
N LEU A 198 24.54 20.62 -32.40
CA LEU A 198 24.68 21.25 -31.09
C LEU A 198 23.46 21.03 -30.20
N GLN A 199 22.26 21.03 -30.73
CA GLN A 199 21.02 20.85 -29.98
C GLN A 199 20.91 19.40 -29.46
N THR A 200 21.20 18.42 -30.28
CA THR A 200 21.24 17.00 -29.91
C THR A 200 22.29 16.71 -28.85
N ARG A 201 23.49 17.28 -28.96
CA ARG A 201 24.54 17.18 -27.93
C ARG A 201 24.10 17.76 -26.61
N LYS A 202 23.43 18.92 -26.63
CA LYS A 202 22.88 19.54 -25.43
C LYS A 202 21.82 18.64 -24.76
N GLN A 203 20.87 18.11 -25.54
CA GLN A 203 19.84 17.20 -25.01
C GLN A 203 20.44 15.95 -24.35
N TYR A 204 21.49 15.41 -24.97
CA TYR A 204 22.21 14.27 -24.39
C TYR A 204 22.93 14.63 -23.08
N SER A 205 23.61 15.77 -23.05
CA SER A 205 24.26 16.25 -21.82
C SER A 205 23.25 16.50 -20.69
N ASP A 206 22.11 17.09 -21.01
CA ASP A 206 21.03 17.34 -20.04
C ASP A 206 20.46 16.02 -19.48
N ALA A 207 20.28 15.01 -20.34
CA ALA A 207 19.81 13.68 -19.92
C ALA A 207 20.84 12.97 -19.02
N LEU A 208 22.14 13.06 -19.34
CA LEU A 208 23.21 12.53 -18.49
C LEU A 208 23.22 13.20 -17.11
N ASN A 209 23.20 14.53 -17.08
CA ASN A 209 23.22 15.28 -15.84
C ASN A 209 22.01 14.97 -14.95
N MET A 210 20.79 14.88 -15.53
CA MET A 210 19.59 14.53 -14.80
C MET A 210 19.66 13.09 -14.24
N THR A 211 20.19 12.15 -15.02
CA THR A 211 20.40 10.77 -14.57
C THR A 211 21.39 10.71 -13.41
N GLN A 212 22.51 11.43 -13.50
CA GLN A 212 23.50 11.50 -12.41
C GLN A 212 22.93 12.10 -11.14
N GLN A 213 22.15 13.18 -11.24
CA GLN A 213 21.48 13.79 -10.08
C GLN A 213 20.48 12.83 -9.43
N LEU A 214 19.73 12.08 -10.22
CA LEU A 214 18.80 11.07 -9.74
C LEU A 214 19.52 9.92 -9.00
N LEU A 215 20.66 9.47 -9.51
CA LEU A 215 21.45 8.41 -8.89
C LEU A 215 22.16 8.86 -7.61
N LEU A 216 22.58 10.12 -7.54
CA LEU A 216 23.24 10.71 -6.37
C LEU A 216 22.25 11.06 -5.25
N SER A 217 20.93 11.04 -5.53
CA SER A 217 19.93 11.29 -4.50
C SER A 217 19.94 10.20 -3.44
N ASP A 218 19.97 10.62 -2.17
CA ASP A 218 19.83 9.72 -1.01
C ASP A 218 18.42 9.13 -0.89
N GLN A 219 17.43 9.77 -1.53
CA GLN A 219 16.07 9.26 -1.55
C GLN A 219 15.91 8.19 -2.63
N ILE A 220 15.37 7.05 -2.23
CA ILE A 220 14.98 6.00 -3.18
C ILE A 220 13.62 6.38 -3.75
N MET A 221 13.60 6.71 -5.04
CA MET A 221 12.39 6.98 -5.80
C MET A 221 11.70 5.66 -6.21
N SER A 222 10.51 5.72 -6.82
CA SER A 222 9.87 4.52 -7.35
C SER A 222 10.64 3.94 -8.54
N ALA A 223 10.52 2.63 -8.75
CA ALA A 223 11.13 1.96 -9.92
C ALA A 223 10.75 2.63 -11.24
N ALA A 224 9.51 3.11 -11.37
CA ALA A 224 9.03 3.79 -12.57
C ALA A 224 9.82 5.07 -12.91
N ILE A 225 10.29 5.81 -11.89
CA ILE A 225 11.11 7.01 -12.11
C ILE A 225 12.46 6.64 -12.71
N TYR A 226 13.14 5.63 -12.16
CA TYR A 226 14.42 5.15 -12.69
C TYR A 226 14.27 4.56 -14.09
N GLN A 227 13.20 3.80 -14.36
CA GLN A 227 12.90 3.27 -15.68
C GLN A 227 12.62 4.39 -16.71
N SER A 228 11.88 5.44 -16.31
CA SER A 228 11.65 6.59 -17.17
C SER A 228 12.95 7.33 -17.50
N ALA A 229 13.83 7.53 -16.52
CA ALA A 229 15.14 8.13 -16.75
C ALA A 229 16.01 7.27 -17.69
N SER A 230 15.98 5.95 -17.54
CA SER A 230 16.66 4.99 -18.41
C SER A 230 16.19 5.12 -19.87
N GLN A 231 14.87 5.19 -20.09
CA GLN A 231 14.28 5.37 -21.43
C GLN A 231 14.65 6.72 -22.06
N GLN A 232 14.63 7.80 -21.27
CA GLN A 232 15.02 9.13 -21.74
C GLN A 232 16.50 9.20 -22.13
N LEU A 233 17.36 8.58 -21.32
CA LEU A 233 18.78 8.50 -21.59
C LEU A 233 19.04 7.70 -22.89
N GLN A 234 18.37 6.57 -23.07
CA GLN A 234 18.48 5.77 -24.29
C GLN A 234 18.00 6.55 -25.53
N ALA A 235 16.86 7.23 -25.42
CA ALA A 235 16.32 8.05 -26.51
C ALA A 235 17.27 9.21 -26.90
N ALA A 236 17.99 9.78 -25.93
CA ALA A 236 18.99 10.81 -26.18
C ALA A 236 20.20 10.26 -26.93
N VAL A 237 20.65 9.04 -26.57
CA VAL A 237 21.73 8.34 -27.29
C VAL A 237 21.33 8.02 -28.74
N ASP A 238 20.12 7.52 -28.93
CA ASP A 238 19.62 7.18 -30.27
C ASP A 238 19.57 8.42 -31.17
N LYS A 239 19.16 9.58 -30.65
CA LYS A 239 19.18 10.86 -31.35
C LYS A 239 20.61 11.30 -31.74
N VAL A 240 21.58 11.13 -30.83
CA VAL A 240 22.99 11.44 -31.11
C VAL A 240 23.48 10.59 -32.27
N ASN A 241 23.22 9.29 -32.26
CA ASN A 241 23.63 8.39 -33.34
C ASN A 241 22.98 8.75 -34.68
N GLN A 242 21.67 9.08 -34.67
CA GLN A 242 20.96 9.53 -35.91
C GLN A 242 21.52 10.85 -36.43
N SER A 243 21.75 11.84 -35.55
CA SER A 243 22.31 13.13 -35.95
C SER A 243 23.72 12.99 -36.53
N ALA A 244 24.57 12.16 -35.93
CA ALA A 244 25.91 11.89 -36.42
C ALA A 244 25.91 11.27 -37.83
N LEU A 245 24.99 10.33 -38.10
CA LEU A 245 24.83 9.74 -39.45
C LEU A 245 24.37 10.76 -40.48
N GLN A 246 23.50 11.69 -40.12
CA GLN A 246 23.02 12.74 -41.03
C GLN A 246 24.12 13.76 -41.39
N GLN A 247 25.07 14.00 -40.48
CA GLN A 247 26.20 14.92 -40.73
C GLN A 247 27.31 14.31 -41.60
N GLN A 248 27.26 13.00 -41.84
CA GLN A 248 28.24 12.28 -42.68
C GLN A 248 27.77 12.13 -44.13
N GLN A 249 26.55 12.53 -44.47
CA GLN A 249 25.97 12.51 -45.82
C GLN A 249 26.08 13.87 -46.49
#